data_deb1c3fe59e2b7c191e5ddff753c5be4
#
_entry.id   deb1c3fe59e2b7c191e5ddff753c5be4
#
_cell.length_a   1.000
_cell.length_b   1.000
_cell.length_c   1.000
_cell.angle_alpha   90.00
_cell.angle_beta   90.00
_cell.angle_gamma   90.00
#
_symmetry.space_group_name_H-M   'P 1'
#
loop_
_entity.id
_entity.type
_entity.pdbx_description
1 polymer ?
#
loop_
_entity_poly.entity_id
_entity_poly.type
_entity_poly.pdbx_seq_one_letter_code
_entity_poly.pdbx_strand_id
1 'polypeptide(L)'
;KKLVENIKSSTNVNLNDFNDLESTVYDVSGRVAFLGDVHPEEKIRDFGNEADSKIQNFALELFNDDDLYKKYNEIDISDADKESIEFHKDLGIDFKNAGHGLSDENRNRLIEIDKRLIELGIAFSENIAKDKTELKFSEVELRGLSKNELNNLKKDEEKFIITMAYPDVNAISENCNVRNTREIVWKAFNNRAVENNIPILKEAVLLRNEKSKLFGFETWAEYRLQNRMAKNPKNVDAMYKDLIPKLQKAAEKEKKDLVIDDIEINDISPWDIRYFISSKRSKTSNIENSELKKYFFIHDVKNEMFKVCEEVFDLEIKSESNETAWHEDVELWSLWEKNGEQLAYFYLDLYPREGKFTHAAVFDISSGGSERQELPVCSMVANFPNPNTGDGLMTFDEVETLFHEFGHVLHNGIGKSKYTRFVGANCEWDFVEAPSQIMEHWVWKVECLKRISKHIETSEPLSEQLCKKLNESKNIGVSLLALRQVSFGLADQHMHGENFNDDLLQIEQASQLVTNITYPKDTNHLAAFGHLLGGYDAAYYGYLWAE
;
A
#
# COMPACT_ATOMS: atom_id res chain seq x y z
N LYS A 1 -20.56 -21.31 -8.40
CA LYS A 1 -20.89 -22.55 -9.18
C LYS A 1 -22.24 -22.46 -9.85
N LYS A 2 -23.33 -22.11 -9.14
CA LYS A 2 -24.68 -22.01 -9.77
C LYS A 2 -24.72 -20.98 -10.91
N LEU A 3 -24.07 -19.81 -10.75
CA LEU A 3 -23.96 -18.81 -11.84
C LEU A 3 -23.18 -19.36 -13.03
N VAL A 4 -22.10 -20.07 -12.81
CA VAL A 4 -21.32 -20.74 -13.86
C VAL A 4 -22.17 -21.68 -14.69
N GLU A 5 -22.95 -22.55 -14.04
CA GLU A 5 -23.87 -23.48 -14.72
C GLU A 5 -24.98 -22.74 -15.50
N ASN A 6 -25.49 -21.64 -14.92
CA ASN A 6 -26.47 -20.79 -15.60
C ASN A 6 -25.90 -20.17 -16.89
N ILE A 7 -24.68 -19.60 -16.82
CA ILE A 7 -24.01 -19.03 -17.99
C ILE A 7 -23.79 -20.11 -19.07
N LYS A 8 -23.24 -21.26 -18.67
CA LYS A 8 -22.97 -22.38 -19.60
C LYS A 8 -24.22 -22.90 -20.32
N SER A 9 -25.35 -22.95 -19.61
CA SER A 9 -26.63 -23.45 -20.15
C SER A 9 -27.45 -22.35 -20.85
N SER A 10 -27.09 -21.07 -20.73
CA SER A 10 -27.81 -19.96 -21.33
C SER A 10 -27.72 -19.99 -22.87
N THR A 11 -28.85 -19.73 -23.51
CA THR A 11 -28.92 -19.51 -24.96
C THR A 11 -28.77 -18.04 -25.36
N ASN A 12 -28.77 -17.13 -24.38
CA ASN A 12 -28.63 -15.69 -24.58
C ASN A 12 -27.77 -15.12 -23.42
N VAL A 13 -26.48 -15.29 -23.54
CA VAL A 13 -25.51 -14.79 -22.57
C VAL A 13 -25.17 -13.32 -22.87
N ASN A 14 -24.95 -12.52 -21.83
CA ASN A 14 -24.63 -11.11 -21.94
C ASN A 14 -23.57 -10.69 -20.89
N LEU A 15 -23.11 -9.44 -20.96
CA LEU A 15 -22.06 -8.92 -20.07
C LEU A 15 -22.46 -8.91 -18.59
N ASN A 16 -23.75 -8.70 -18.29
CA ASN A 16 -24.20 -8.70 -16.89
C ASN A 16 -24.07 -10.07 -16.24
N ASP A 17 -24.20 -11.18 -17.01
CA ASP A 17 -23.98 -12.51 -16.49
C ASP A 17 -22.54 -12.70 -15.97
N PHE A 18 -21.56 -12.15 -16.68
CA PHE A 18 -20.16 -12.16 -16.29
C PHE A 18 -19.88 -11.16 -15.15
N ASN A 19 -20.48 -9.97 -15.20
CA ASN A 19 -20.39 -8.99 -14.10
C ASN A 19 -20.91 -9.59 -12.78
N ASP A 20 -22.04 -10.28 -12.80
CA ASP A 20 -22.60 -10.95 -11.62
C ASP A 20 -21.68 -12.08 -11.10
N LEU A 21 -21.03 -12.80 -12.01
CA LEU A 21 -20.10 -13.85 -11.65
C LEU A 21 -18.85 -13.26 -10.96
N GLU A 22 -18.22 -12.26 -11.58
CA GLU A 22 -17.06 -11.56 -11.01
C GLU A 22 -17.41 -10.89 -9.68
N SER A 23 -18.49 -10.12 -9.65
CA SER A 23 -18.94 -9.46 -8.42
C SER A 23 -19.17 -10.43 -7.27
N THR A 24 -19.75 -11.61 -7.56
CA THR A 24 -19.95 -12.64 -6.55
C THR A 24 -18.62 -13.15 -5.99
N VAL A 25 -17.59 -13.31 -6.84
CA VAL A 25 -16.26 -13.73 -6.39
C VAL A 25 -15.61 -12.63 -5.54
N TYR A 26 -15.65 -11.38 -5.98
CA TYR A 26 -15.13 -10.22 -5.24
C TYR A 26 -15.83 -10.05 -3.89
N ASP A 27 -17.16 -10.10 -3.85
CA ASP A 27 -17.94 -9.94 -2.61
C ASP A 27 -17.66 -11.06 -1.60
N VAL A 28 -17.50 -12.30 -2.07
CA VAL A 28 -17.14 -13.41 -1.17
C VAL A 28 -15.71 -13.23 -0.65
N SER A 29 -14.77 -12.82 -1.48
CA SER A 29 -13.41 -12.50 -1.07
C SER A 29 -13.40 -11.36 -0.05
N GLY A 30 -13.98 -10.22 -0.37
CA GLY A 30 -14.02 -9.06 0.50
C GLY A 30 -14.71 -9.29 1.85
N ARG A 31 -15.73 -10.15 1.89
CA ARG A 31 -16.45 -10.44 3.15
C ARG A 31 -15.83 -11.55 3.99
N VAL A 32 -15.10 -12.47 3.40
CA VAL A 32 -14.59 -13.67 4.09
C VAL A 32 -13.07 -13.64 4.22
N ALA A 33 -12.34 -13.41 3.12
CA ALA A 33 -10.89 -13.35 3.16
C ALA A 33 -10.39 -12.16 4.01
N PHE A 34 -11.03 -11.01 3.89
CA PHE A 34 -10.74 -9.82 4.70
C PHE A 34 -10.73 -10.07 6.22
N LEU A 35 -11.52 -11.02 6.72
CA LEU A 35 -11.50 -11.39 8.14
C LEU A 35 -10.15 -11.99 8.57
N GLY A 36 -9.37 -12.53 7.64
CA GLY A 36 -8.02 -13.00 7.87
C GLY A 36 -7.06 -11.89 8.32
N ASP A 37 -7.31 -10.66 7.85
CA ASP A 37 -6.48 -9.50 8.14
C ASP A 37 -6.89 -8.73 9.41
N VAL A 38 -8.16 -8.86 9.84
CA VAL A 38 -8.71 -7.94 10.84
C VAL A 38 -9.39 -8.58 12.04
N HIS A 39 -9.81 -9.85 11.98
CA HIS A 39 -10.63 -10.41 13.05
C HIS A 39 -9.82 -10.66 14.34
N PRO A 40 -10.35 -10.33 15.55
CA PRO A 40 -9.62 -10.52 16.80
C PRO A 40 -9.38 -12.01 17.12
N GLU A 41 -10.28 -12.92 16.74
CA GLU A 41 -10.13 -14.35 16.98
C GLU A 41 -9.23 -15.01 15.92
N GLU A 42 -8.13 -15.64 16.34
CA GLU A 42 -7.16 -16.32 15.48
C GLU A 42 -7.83 -17.37 14.56
N LYS A 43 -8.74 -18.18 15.11
CA LYS A 43 -9.45 -19.21 14.32
C LYS A 43 -10.26 -18.64 13.14
N ILE A 44 -10.79 -17.42 13.30
CA ILE A 44 -11.54 -16.76 12.22
C ILE A 44 -10.55 -16.19 11.20
N ARG A 45 -9.40 -15.66 11.66
CA ARG A 45 -8.32 -15.25 10.74
C ARG A 45 -7.80 -16.43 9.91
N ASP A 46 -7.54 -17.56 10.55
CA ASP A 46 -7.11 -18.79 9.86
C ASP A 46 -8.14 -19.24 8.82
N PHE A 47 -9.42 -19.19 9.17
CA PHE A 47 -10.51 -19.50 8.23
C PHE A 47 -10.54 -18.49 7.07
N GLY A 48 -10.37 -17.20 7.33
CA GLY A 48 -10.30 -16.15 6.29
C GLY A 48 -9.16 -16.41 5.30
N ASN A 49 -7.97 -16.72 5.80
CA ASN A 49 -6.79 -17.05 4.99
C ASN A 49 -6.98 -18.33 4.16
N GLU A 50 -7.58 -19.37 4.75
CA GLU A 50 -7.93 -20.61 4.02
C GLU A 50 -8.97 -20.35 2.93
N ALA A 51 -9.94 -19.49 3.22
CA ALA A 51 -10.98 -19.10 2.26
C ALA A 51 -10.40 -18.29 1.10
N ASP A 52 -9.48 -17.34 1.37
CA ASP A 52 -8.81 -16.57 0.35
C ASP A 52 -8.08 -17.47 -0.66
N SER A 53 -7.28 -18.41 -0.18
CA SER A 53 -6.60 -19.39 -1.04
C SER A 53 -7.59 -20.18 -1.91
N LYS A 54 -8.73 -20.61 -1.36
CA LYS A 54 -9.77 -21.34 -2.12
C LYS A 54 -10.44 -20.46 -3.16
N ILE A 55 -10.68 -19.18 -2.85
CA ILE A 55 -11.32 -18.23 -3.75
C ILE A 55 -10.39 -17.91 -4.92
N GLN A 56 -9.11 -17.65 -4.66
CA GLN A 56 -8.11 -17.40 -5.70
C GLN A 56 -7.98 -18.60 -6.66
N ASN A 57 -7.90 -19.81 -6.12
CA ASN A 57 -7.87 -21.03 -6.96
C ASN A 57 -9.15 -21.20 -7.78
N PHE A 58 -10.32 -20.88 -7.19
CA PHE A 58 -11.59 -20.94 -7.91
C PHE A 58 -11.66 -19.88 -9.04
N ALA A 59 -11.15 -18.67 -8.81
CA ALA A 59 -11.04 -17.64 -9.85
C ALA A 59 -10.15 -18.10 -11.02
N LEU A 60 -9.03 -18.77 -10.73
CA LEU A 60 -8.21 -19.39 -11.78
C LEU A 60 -8.99 -20.46 -12.57
N GLU A 61 -9.76 -21.30 -11.90
CA GLU A 61 -10.60 -22.32 -12.55
C GLU A 61 -11.65 -21.70 -13.46
N LEU A 62 -12.26 -20.57 -13.07
CA LEU A 62 -13.28 -19.88 -13.86
C LEU A 62 -12.75 -19.42 -15.21
N PHE A 63 -11.63 -18.69 -15.21
CA PHE A 63 -11.03 -18.19 -16.44
C PHE A 63 -10.36 -19.28 -17.28
N ASN A 64 -10.05 -20.44 -16.69
CA ASN A 64 -9.58 -21.60 -17.42
C ASN A 64 -10.67 -22.46 -18.04
N ASP A 65 -11.96 -22.16 -17.80
CA ASP A 65 -13.09 -22.95 -18.27
C ASP A 65 -13.40 -22.69 -19.76
N ASP A 66 -13.27 -23.71 -20.60
CA ASP A 66 -13.49 -23.61 -22.04
C ASP A 66 -14.93 -23.30 -22.43
N ASP A 67 -15.90 -23.74 -21.64
CA ASP A 67 -17.31 -23.48 -21.93
C ASP A 67 -17.69 -22.05 -21.56
N LEU A 68 -17.11 -21.49 -20.48
CA LEU A 68 -17.26 -20.06 -20.18
C LEU A 68 -16.59 -19.19 -21.26
N TYR A 69 -15.40 -19.57 -21.75
CA TYR A 69 -14.75 -18.86 -22.84
C TYR A 69 -15.56 -18.90 -24.13
N LYS A 70 -16.21 -20.03 -24.46
CA LYS A 70 -17.13 -20.09 -25.61
C LYS A 70 -18.30 -19.14 -25.42
N LYS A 71 -18.91 -19.11 -24.22
CA LYS A 71 -20.02 -18.21 -23.88
C LYS A 71 -19.61 -16.74 -23.95
N TYR A 72 -18.42 -16.38 -23.47
CA TYR A 72 -17.87 -15.04 -23.65
C TYR A 72 -17.81 -14.64 -25.14
N ASN A 73 -17.35 -15.52 -26.02
CA ASN A 73 -17.26 -15.24 -27.45
C ASN A 73 -18.63 -15.19 -28.16
N GLU A 74 -19.73 -15.62 -27.53
CA GLU A 74 -21.10 -15.50 -28.06
C GLU A 74 -21.71 -14.12 -27.75
N ILE A 75 -21.09 -13.28 -26.90
CA ILE A 75 -21.64 -11.98 -26.49
C ILE A 75 -21.58 -10.99 -27.67
N ASP A 76 -22.75 -10.46 -28.03
CA ASP A 76 -22.87 -9.39 -29.04
C ASP A 76 -22.66 -8.03 -28.38
N ILE A 77 -21.67 -7.28 -28.86
CA ILE A 77 -21.33 -5.92 -28.41
C ILE A 77 -21.55 -4.85 -29.50
N SER A 78 -22.28 -5.18 -30.56
CA SER A 78 -22.46 -4.27 -31.71
C SER A 78 -23.13 -2.93 -31.35
N ASP A 79 -24.05 -2.95 -30.37
CA ASP A 79 -24.79 -1.78 -29.89
C ASP A 79 -24.34 -1.38 -28.43
N ALA A 80 -23.21 -1.90 -27.98
CA ALA A 80 -22.73 -1.66 -26.60
C ALA A 80 -22.17 -0.23 -26.41
N ASP A 81 -22.36 0.32 -25.22
CA ASP A 81 -21.72 1.57 -24.83
C ASP A 81 -20.19 1.38 -24.57
N LYS A 82 -19.48 2.50 -24.40
CA LYS A 82 -18.01 2.47 -24.25
C LYS A 82 -17.53 1.65 -23.05
N GLU A 83 -18.24 1.73 -21.93
CA GLU A 83 -17.87 0.99 -20.72
C GLU A 83 -18.09 -0.51 -20.92
N SER A 84 -19.19 -0.90 -21.58
CA SER A 84 -19.47 -2.28 -21.96
C SER A 84 -18.44 -2.86 -22.93
N ILE A 85 -17.99 -2.05 -23.91
CA ILE A 85 -16.91 -2.45 -24.83
C ILE A 85 -15.61 -2.69 -24.08
N GLU A 86 -15.24 -1.80 -23.15
CA GLU A 86 -14.02 -1.96 -22.35
C GLU A 86 -14.13 -3.17 -21.41
N PHE A 87 -15.28 -3.37 -20.76
CA PHE A 87 -15.51 -4.55 -19.93
C PHE A 87 -15.38 -5.86 -20.71
N HIS A 88 -15.98 -5.93 -21.90
CA HIS A 88 -15.83 -7.10 -22.78
C HIS A 88 -14.36 -7.33 -23.17
N LYS A 89 -13.64 -6.28 -23.52
CA LYS A 89 -12.22 -6.34 -23.87
C LYS A 89 -11.38 -6.87 -22.71
N ASP A 90 -11.61 -6.37 -21.48
CA ASP A 90 -10.86 -6.78 -20.29
C ASP A 90 -11.16 -8.24 -19.91
N LEU A 91 -12.42 -8.67 -20.00
CA LEU A 91 -12.76 -10.10 -19.84
C LEU A 91 -11.99 -10.97 -20.86
N GLY A 92 -11.90 -10.50 -22.12
CA GLY A 92 -11.15 -11.20 -23.16
C GLY A 92 -9.64 -11.27 -22.86
N ILE A 93 -9.08 -10.25 -22.22
CA ILE A 93 -7.70 -10.24 -21.74
C ILE A 93 -7.52 -11.29 -20.63
N ASP A 94 -8.46 -11.37 -19.68
CA ASP A 94 -8.38 -12.35 -18.59
C ASP A 94 -8.47 -13.79 -19.08
N PHE A 95 -9.38 -14.09 -20.01
CA PHE A 95 -9.42 -15.40 -20.66
C PHE A 95 -8.12 -15.71 -21.40
N LYS A 96 -7.54 -14.76 -22.13
CA LYS A 96 -6.24 -14.93 -22.78
C LYS A 96 -5.14 -15.17 -21.76
N ASN A 97 -5.11 -14.39 -20.68
CA ASN A 97 -4.13 -14.53 -19.59
C ASN A 97 -4.26 -15.87 -18.83
N ALA A 98 -5.44 -16.49 -18.86
CA ALA A 98 -5.68 -17.85 -18.37
C ALA A 98 -5.26 -18.93 -19.37
N GLY A 99 -4.77 -18.54 -20.55
CA GLY A 99 -4.17 -19.46 -21.53
C GLY A 99 -5.05 -19.86 -22.70
N HIS A 100 -6.25 -19.25 -22.85
CA HIS A 100 -7.03 -19.48 -24.05
C HIS A 100 -6.30 -18.95 -25.29
N GLY A 101 -6.12 -19.82 -26.27
CA GLY A 101 -5.32 -19.57 -27.47
C GLY A 101 -3.88 -20.12 -27.41
N LEU A 102 -3.42 -20.61 -26.25
CA LEU A 102 -2.20 -21.40 -26.13
C LEU A 102 -2.41 -22.86 -26.54
N SER A 103 -1.32 -23.58 -26.82
CA SER A 103 -1.38 -25.03 -26.91
C SER A 103 -1.69 -25.68 -25.56
N ASP A 104 -2.24 -26.89 -25.55
CA ASP A 104 -2.57 -27.62 -24.33
C ASP A 104 -1.34 -27.77 -23.40
N GLU A 105 -0.15 -27.99 -23.97
CA GLU A 105 1.10 -28.08 -23.24
C GLU A 105 1.42 -26.74 -22.51
N ASN A 106 1.39 -25.63 -23.24
CA ASN A 106 1.66 -24.30 -22.68
C ASN A 106 0.60 -23.88 -21.65
N ARG A 107 -0.66 -24.23 -21.88
CA ARG A 107 -1.75 -23.95 -20.94
C ARG A 107 -1.59 -24.72 -19.64
N ASN A 108 -1.25 -26.00 -19.70
CA ASN A 108 -0.97 -26.80 -18.51
C ASN A 108 0.23 -26.22 -17.73
N ARG A 109 1.29 -25.82 -18.45
CA ARG A 109 2.45 -25.18 -17.82
C ARG A 109 2.10 -23.85 -17.16
N LEU A 110 1.26 -23.03 -17.79
CA LEU A 110 0.75 -21.78 -17.22
C LEU A 110 0.03 -22.03 -15.90
N ILE A 111 -0.88 -23.01 -15.83
CA ILE A 111 -1.60 -23.38 -14.60
C ILE A 111 -0.65 -23.78 -13.47
N GLU A 112 0.41 -24.55 -13.79
CA GLU A 112 1.44 -24.92 -12.81
C GLU A 112 2.18 -23.69 -12.29
N ILE A 113 2.57 -22.76 -13.19
CA ILE A 113 3.24 -21.51 -12.84
C ILE A 113 2.37 -20.67 -11.92
N ASP A 114 1.10 -20.46 -12.27
CA ASP A 114 0.19 -19.61 -11.48
C ASP A 114 -0.06 -20.17 -10.09
N LYS A 115 -0.29 -21.47 -9.95
CA LYS A 115 -0.41 -22.13 -8.64
C LYS A 115 0.87 -21.96 -7.82
N ARG A 116 2.03 -22.13 -8.46
CA ARG A 116 3.30 -21.98 -7.75
C ARG A 116 3.57 -20.55 -7.31
N LEU A 117 3.22 -19.55 -8.12
CA LEU A 117 3.33 -18.14 -7.76
C LEU A 117 2.45 -17.76 -6.56
N ILE A 118 1.23 -18.31 -6.46
CA ILE A 118 0.36 -18.14 -5.29
C ILE A 118 1.04 -18.70 -4.03
N GLU A 119 1.54 -19.95 -4.09
CA GLU A 119 2.25 -20.57 -2.96
C GLU A 119 3.46 -19.74 -2.51
N LEU A 120 4.25 -19.24 -3.47
CA LEU A 120 5.43 -18.42 -3.18
C LEU A 120 5.04 -17.08 -2.53
N GLY A 121 3.96 -16.44 -2.98
CA GLY A 121 3.46 -15.20 -2.41
C GLY A 121 3.04 -15.36 -0.94
N ILE A 122 2.28 -16.42 -0.64
CA ILE A 122 1.86 -16.75 0.72
C ILE A 122 3.08 -17.02 1.61
N ALA A 123 3.99 -17.88 1.17
CA ALA A 123 5.18 -18.24 1.93
C ALA A 123 6.08 -17.02 2.20
N PHE A 124 6.23 -16.12 1.21
CA PHE A 124 7.01 -14.90 1.34
C PHE A 124 6.46 -13.98 2.44
N SER A 125 5.17 -13.73 2.41
CA SER A 125 4.48 -12.89 3.40
C SER A 125 4.53 -13.50 4.79
N GLU A 126 4.28 -14.80 4.91
CA GLU A 126 4.37 -15.53 6.19
C GLU A 126 5.78 -15.47 6.80
N ASN A 127 6.84 -15.59 6.00
CA ASN A 127 8.21 -15.52 6.50
C ASN A 127 8.52 -14.14 7.08
N ILE A 128 8.01 -13.05 6.48
CA ILE A 128 8.16 -11.70 7.03
C ILE A 128 7.39 -11.56 8.34
N ALA A 129 6.14 -12.03 8.39
CA ALA A 129 5.30 -11.96 9.58
C ALA A 129 5.82 -12.80 10.75
N LYS A 130 6.50 -13.90 10.45
CA LYS A 130 7.11 -14.81 11.45
C LYS A 130 8.50 -14.37 11.91
N ASP A 131 9.07 -13.30 11.35
CA ASP A 131 10.35 -12.77 11.82
C ASP A 131 10.21 -12.22 13.24
N LYS A 132 10.93 -12.84 14.18
CA LYS A 132 10.90 -12.50 15.61
C LYS A 132 12.23 -11.89 16.08
N THR A 133 12.96 -11.25 15.19
CA THR A 133 14.22 -10.59 15.53
C THR A 133 13.98 -9.54 16.61
N GLU A 134 14.67 -9.69 17.72
CA GLU A 134 14.65 -8.78 18.87
C GLU A 134 16.06 -8.33 19.18
N LEU A 135 16.24 -7.03 19.38
CA LEU A 135 17.52 -6.41 19.78
C LEU A 135 17.39 -5.81 21.17
N LYS A 136 18.44 -5.91 21.97
CA LYS A 136 18.42 -5.45 23.37
C LYS A 136 19.40 -4.32 23.57
N PHE A 137 18.91 -3.16 23.97
CA PHE A 137 19.71 -1.96 24.21
C PHE A 137 19.52 -1.42 25.64
N SER A 138 20.58 -0.83 26.18
CA SER A 138 20.52 -0.02 27.39
C SER A 138 19.90 1.36 27.10
N GLU A 139 19.45 2.06 28.14
CA GLU A 139 18.92 3.43 28.01
C GLU A 139 19.95 4.40 27.41
N VAL A 140 21.24 4.20 27.68
CA VAL A 140 22.31 5.03 27.08
C VAL A 140 22.42 4.84 25.57
N GLU A 141 22.20 3.63 25.09
CA GLU A 141 22.20 3.31 23.64
C GLU A 141 20.94 3.82 22.94
N LEU A 142 19.88 4.10 23.69
CA LEU A 142 18.59 4.64 23.20
C LEU A 142 18.45 6.15 23.44
N ARG A 143 19.53 6.87 23.75
CA ARG A 143 19.47 8.33 23.94
C ARG A 143 18.84 9.02 22.74
N GLY A 144 17.95 9.95 23.03
CA GLY A 144 17.16 10.68 22.03
C GLY A 144 15.69 10.26 22.01
N LEU A 145 15.37 9.04 22.43
CA LEU A 145 13.99 8.63 22.61
C LEU A 145 13.35 9.37 23.78
N SER A 146 12.10 9.76 23.62
CA SER A 146 11.29 10.35 24.68
C SER A 146 10.95 9.32 25.77
N LYS A 147 10.56 9.80 26.95
CA LYS A 147 10.09 8.92 28.02
C LYS A 147 8.90 8.05 27.62
N ASN A 148 8.00 8.58 26.80
CA ASN A 148 6.83 7.85 26.32
C ASN A 148 7.26 6.71 25.38
N GLU A 149 8.17 6.97 24.44
CA GLU A 149 8.70 5.94 23.56
C GLU A 149 9.39 4.83 24.36
N LEU A 150 10.24 5.19 25.33
CA LEU A 150 10.89 4.21 26.22
C LEU A 150 9.88 3.41 27.06
N ASN A 151 8.80 4.02 27.52
CA ASN A 151 7.77 3.34 28.33
C ASN A 151 6.94 2.34 27.50
N ASN A 152 6.80 2.55 26.19
CA ASN A 152 6.10 1.65 25.28
C ASN A 152 6.93 0.41 24.90
N LEU A 153 8.25 0.46 25.10
CA LEU A 153 9.13 -0.67 24.83
C LEU A 153 9.05 -1.73 25.92
N LYS A 154 9.04 -2.99 25.51
CA LYS A 154 9.21 -4.10 26.45
C LYS A 154 10.61 -4.07 27.08
N LYS A 155 10.72 -4.56 28.31
CA LYS A 155 12.00 -4.68 29.03
C LYS A 155 12.31 -6.14 29.33
N ASP A 156 13.59 -6.45 29.22
CA ASP A 156 14.18 -7.67 29.72
C ASP A 156 15.35 -7.27 30.65
N GLU A 157 15.15 -7.46 31.94
CA GLU A 157 16.01 -6.93 33.02
C GLU A 157 16.15 -5.39 32.90
N GLU A 158 17.40 -4.90 32.71
CA GLU A 158 17.72 -3.46 32.58
C GLU A 158 17.76 -3.00 31.12
N LYS A 159 17.47 -3.89 30.14
CA LYS A 159 17.53 -3.58 28.73
C LYS A 159 16.14 -3.44 28.11
N PHE A 160 16.03 -2.54 27.18
CA PHE A 160 14.85 -2.38 26.33
C PHE A 160 14.94 -3.32 25.13
N ILE A 161 13.82 -3.93 24.77
CA ILE A 161 13.67 -4.78 23.59
C ILE A 161 13.16 -3.94 22.43
N ILE A 162 13.89 -3.92 21.34
CA ILE A 162 13.50 -3.33 20.06
C ILE A 162 13.14 -4.47 19.13
N THR A 163 11.90 -4.49 18.66
CA THR A 163 11.42 -5.44 17.66
C THR A 163 11.60 -4.88 16.25
N MET A 164 11.32 -5.71 15.23
CA MET A 164 11.31 -5.24 13.84
C MET A 164 9.93 -4.67 13.42
N ALA A 165 9.07 -4.35 14.38
CA ALA A 165 7.83 -3.63 14.11
C ALA A 165 8.12 -2.16 13.74
N TYR A 166 7.32 -1.63 12.83
CA TYR A 166 7.50 -0.24 12.35
C TYR A 166 7.56 0.82 13.46
N PRO A 167 6.70 0.79 14.51
CA PRO A 167 6.79 1.79 15.58
C PRO A 167 8.16 1.82 16.27
N ASP A 168 8.74 0.66 16.58
CA ASP A 168 10.04 0.56 17.23
C ASP A 168 11.16 1.04 16.30
N VAL A 169 11.14 0.56 15.05
CA VAL A 169 12.16 0.91 14.04
C VAL A 169 12.11 2.38 13.67
N ASN A 170 10.92 2.97 13.55
CA ASN A 170 10.76 4.39 13.24
C ASN A 170 11.24 5.26 14.41
N ALA A 171 10.87 4.92 15.66
CA ALA A 171 11.35 5.65 16.84
C ALA A 171 12.90 5.71 16.88
N ILE A 172 13.56 4.57 16.62
CA ILE A 172 15.03 4.53 16.55
C ILE A 172 15.56 5.34 15.37
N SER A 173 15.00 5.16 14.18
CA SER A 173 15.48 5.80 12.94
C SER A 173 15.36 7.31 12.95
N GLU A 174 14.35 7.86 13.64
CA GLU A 174 14.04 9.29 13.65
C GLU A 174 14.59 10.02 14.87
N ASN A 175 14.64 9.36 16.05
CA ASN A 175 14.89 10.03 17.31
C ASN A 175 16.15 9.56 18.04
N CYS A 176 16.70 8.37 17.74
CA CYS A 176 17.88 7.88 18.45
C CYS A 176 19.15 8.64 18.06
N ASN A 177 19.78 9.31 19.02
CA ASN A 177 21.02 10.06 18.80
C ASN A 177 22.26 9.16 18.61
N VAL A 178 22.17 7.88 19.00
CA VAL A 178 23.30 6.95 18.92
C VAL A 178 23.35 6.31 17.53
N ARG A 179 24.28 6.77 16.70
CA ARG A 179 24.43 6.31 15.30
C ARG A 179 24.57 4.79 15.19
N ASN A 180 25.38 4.18 16.06
CA ASN A 180 25.59 2.73 16.05
C ASN A 180 24.29 1.95 16.32
N THR A 181 23.42 2.45 17.18
CA THR A 181 22.10 1.85 17.44
C THR A 181 21.23 1.93 16.19
N ARG A 182 21.19 3.08 15.50
CA ARG A 182 20.48 3.23 14.24
C ARG A 182 20.99 2.26 13.17
N GLU A 183 22.32 2.11 13.05
CA GLU A 183 22.93 1.16 12.10
C GLU A 183 22.50 -0.28 12.38
N ILE A 184 22.62 -0.73 13.64
CA ILE A 184 22.26 -2.10 14.03
C ILE A 184 20.79 -2.39 13.73
N VAL A 185 19.88 -1.50 14.14
CA VAL A 185 18.45 -1.66 13.93
C VAL A 185 18.12 -1.60 12.43
N TRP A 186 18.71 -0.68 11.69
CA TRP A 186 18.50 -0.56 10.25
C TRP A 186 18.94 -1.82 9.50
N LYS A 187 20.11 -2.37 9.82
CA LYS A 187 20.60 -3.63 9.23
C LYS A 187 19.70 -4.82 9.55
N ALA A 188 19.29 -4.95 10.81
CA ALA A 188 18.38 -6.02 11.23
C ALA A 188 17.04 -5.94 10.48
N PHE A 189 16.47 -4.75 10.38
CA PHE A 189 15.20 -4.52 9.68
C PHE A 189 15.28 -4.85 8.19
N ASN A 190 16.38 -4.47 7.51
CA ASN A 190 16.57 -4.72 6.09
C ASN A 190 17.06 -6.16 5.78
N ASN A 191 17.36 -6.97 6.78
CA ASN A 191 17.74 -8.38 6.63
C ASN A 191 16.67 -9.36 7.11
N ARG A 192 15.43 -8.89 7.36
CA ARG A 192 14.34 -9.80 7.74
C ARG A 192 14.09 -10.84 6.66
N ALA A 193 13.90 -12.07 7.08
CA ALA A 193 13.56 -13.21 6.25
C ALA A 193 14.54 -13.52 5.08
N VAL A 194 15.76 -12.97 5.05
CA VAL A 194 16.70 -13.09 3.91
C VAL A 194 16.95 -14.54 3.51
N GLU A 195 17.22 -15.43 4.48
CA GLU A 195 17.55 -16.84 4.19
C GLU A 195 16.39 -17.57 3.50
N ASN A 196 15.15 -17.25 3.86
CA ASN A 196 13.97 -17.93 3.34
C ASN A 196 13.43 -17.26 2.06
N ASN A 197 13.43 -15.91 2.02
CA ASN A 197 12.71 -15.18 0.99
C ASN A 197 13.52 -14.89 -0.29
N ILE A 198 14.84 -14.82 -0.23
CA ILE A 198 15.64 -14.62 -1.44
C ILE A 198 15.46 -15.76 -2.44
N PRO A 199 15.51 -17.05 -2.02
CA PRO A 199 15.19 -18.16 -2.93
C PRO A 199 13.78 -18.12 -3.50
N ILE A 200 12.77 -17.73 -2.67
CA ILE A 200 11.38 -17.59 -3.08
C ILE A 200 11.24 -16.49 -4.13
N LEU A 201 11.80 -15.32 -3.88
CA LEU A 201 11.74 -14.19 -4.82
C LEU A 201 12.41 -14.54 -6.15
N LYS A 202 13.59 -15.20 -6.11
CA LYS A 202 14.28 -15.65 -7.30
C LYS A 202 13.43 -16.61 -8.12
N GLU A 203 12.83 -17.62 -7.50
CA GLU A 203 11.93 -18.57 -8.16
C GLU A 203 10.73 -17.83 -8.78
N ALA A 204 10.12 -16.90 -8.06
CA ALA A 204 8.97 -16.13 -8.56
C ALA A 204 9.34 -15.30 -9.80
N VAL A 205 10.48 -14.61 -9.79
CA VAL A 205 10.96 -13.82 -10.95
C VAL A 205 11.20 -14.72 -12.18
N LEU A 206 11.81 -15.89 -11.99
CA LEU A 206 12.04 -16.85 -13.07
C LEU A 206 10.72 -17.38 -13.67
N LEU A 207 9.76 -17.75 -12.81
CA LEU A 207 8.43 -18.21 -13.24
C LEU A 207 7.65 -17.11 -13.98
N ARG A 208 7.72 -15.86 -13.52
CA ARG A 208 7.12 -14.70 -14.21
C ARG A 208 7.73 -14.49 -15.59
N ASN A 209 9.05 -14.60 -15.72
CA ASN A 209 9.72 -14.49 -17.00
C ASN A 209 9.37 -15.65 -17.94
N GLU A 210 9.20 -16.86 -17.41
CA GLU A 210 8.69 -18.01 -18.19
C GLU A 210 7.25 -17.75 -18.65
N LYS A 211 6.38 -17.29 -17.74
CA LYS A 211 4.97 -16.95 -18.03
C LYS A 211 4.86 -15.89 -19.14
N SER A 212 5.65 -14.81 -19.08
CA SER A 212 5.62 -13.78 -20.13
C SER A 212 5.92 -14.32 -21.51
N LYS A 213 6.89 -15.25 -21.60
CA LYS A 213 7.27 -15.89 -22.87
C LYS A 213 6.19 -16.79 -23.44
N LEU A 214 5.37 -17.44 -22.60
CA LEU A 214 4.22 -18.21 -23.08
C LEU A 214 3.24 -17.33 -23.86
N PHE A 215 3.15 -16.03 -23.52
CA PHE A 215 2.31 -15.04 -24.20
C PHE A 215 3.04 -14.24 -25.30
N GLY A 216 4.28 -14.59 -25.61
CA GLY A 216 5.06 -13.95 -26.68
C GLY A 216 5.72 -12.61 -26.28
N PHE A 217 5.82 -12.30 -24.99
CA PHE A 217 6.53 -11.13 -24.48
C PHE A 217 7.98 -11.52 -24.13
N GLU A 218 8.91 -10.61 -24.37
CA GLU A 218 10.32 -10.84 -24.03
C GLU A 218 10.56 -10.79 -22.53
N THR A 219 9.81 -9.96 -21.78
CA THR A 219 9.99 -9.75 -20.36
C THR A 219 8.67 -9.70 -19.61
N TRP A 220 8.73 -9.96 -18.29
CA TRP A 220 7.58 -9.81 -17.41
C TRP A 220 7.08 -8.37 -17.35
N ALA A 221 7.98 -7.37 -17.35
CA ALA A 221 7.61 -5.97 -17.34
C ALA A 221 6.80 -5.59 -18.60
N GLU A 222 7.17 -6.08 -19.80
CA GLU A 222 6.36 -5.85 -21.00
C GLU A 222 4.97 -6.46 -20.89
N TYR A 223 4.86 -7.69 -20.36
CA TYR A 223 3.59 -8.36 -20.14
C TYR A 223 2.70 -7.61 -19.15
N ARG A 224 3.26 -7.16 -18.02
CA ARG A 224 2.48 -6.48 -16.96
C ARG A 224 2.05 -5.06 -17.33
N LEU A 225 2.90 -4.31 -18.03
CA LEU A 225 2.64 -2.89 -18.30
C LEU A 225 1.67 -2.65 -19.45
N GLN A 226 1.36 -3.64 -20.28
CA GLN A 226 0.43 -3.46 -21.41
C GLN A 226 -0.94 -2.88 -20.98
N ASN A 227 -1.41 -3.24 -19.78
CA ASN A 227 -2.68 -2.81 -19.20
C ASN A 227 -2.50 -1.79 -18.07
N ARG A 228 -1.40 -1.04 -18.04
CA ARG A 228 -1.11 0.04 -17.07
C ARG A 228 -1.15 1.40 -17.79
N MET A 229 -1.17 2.51 -17.03
CA MET A 229 -1.08 3.87 -17.59
C MET A 229 0.20 4.07 -18.39
N ALA A 230 1.32 3.55 -17.89
CA ALA A 230 2.62 3.62 -18.56
C ALA A 230 2.69 2.83 -19.87
N LYS A 231 1.86 1.81 -20.09
CA LYS A 231 1.73 0.98 -21.28
C LYS A 231 2.93 0.07 -21.60
N ASN A 232 4.14 0.46 -21.28
CA ASN A 232 5.37 -0.31 -21.57
C ASN A 232 6.55 0.15 -20.73
N PRO A 233 7.62 -0.69 -20.57
CA PRO A 233 8.81 -0.34 -19.79
C PRO A 233 9.56 0.91 -20.29
N LYS A 234 9.51 1.21 -21.60
CA LYS A 234 10.22 2.38 -22.17
C LYS A 234 9.67 3.70 -21.64
N ASN A 235 8.36 3.77 -21.36
CA ASN A 235 7.75 4.97 -20.78
C ASN A 235 8.16 5.14 -19.30
N VAL A 236 8.27 4.05 -18.55
CA VAL A 236 8.82 4.05 -17.18
C VAL A 236 10.28 4.51 -17.17
N ASP A 237 11.09 3.96 -18.07
CA ASP A 237 12.47 4.38 -18.27
C ASP A 237 12.60 5.86 -18.63
N ALA A 238 11.72 6.36 -19.50
CA ALA A 238 11.71 7.76 -19.88
C ALA A 238 11.40 8.68 -18.68
N MET A 239 10.43 8.32 -17.84
CA MET A 239 10.15 9.01 -16.58
C MET A 239 11.38 9.04 -15.68
N TYR A 240 12.02 7.89 -15.41
CA TYR A 240 13.21 7.84 -14.56
C TYR A 240 14.38 8.62 -15.13
N LYS A 241 14.63 8.56 -16.45
CA LYS A 241 15.69 9.34 -17.11
C LYS A 241 15.51 10.85 -16.99
N ASP A 242 14.25 11.32 -16.98
CA ASP A 242 13.95 12.74 -16.75
C ASP A 242 14.05 13.12 -15.27
N LEU A 243 13.54 12.27 -14.37
CA LEU A 243 13.41 12.57 -12.94
C LEU A 243 14.72 12.45 -12.15
N ILE A 244 15.49 11.37 -12.38
CA ILE A 244 16.71 11.08 -11.61
C ILE A 244 17.71 12.22 -11.57
N PRO A 245 18.11 12.84 -12.70
CA PRO A 245 19.10 13.93 -12.66
C PRO A 245 18.62 15.15 -11.86
N LYS A 246 17.31 15.44 -11.90
CA LYS A 246 16.69 16.54 -11.15
C LYS A 246 16.73 16.25 -9.65
N LEU A 247 16.32 15.04 -9.25
CA LEU A 247 16.35 14.60 -7.86
C LEU A 247 17.77 14.55 -7.31
N GLN A 248 18.73 14.01 -8.06
CA GLN A 248 20.14 13.95 -7.63
C GLN A 248 20.71 15.34 -7.39
N LYS A 249 20.44 16.29 -8.28
CA LYS A 249 20.87 17.69 -8.10
C LYS A 249 20.24 18.33 -6.85
N ALA A 250 18.99 18.07 -6.58
CA ALA A 250 18.30 18.57 -5.38
C ALA A 250 18.83 17.87 -4.11
N ALA A 251 18.99 16.55 -4.15
CA ALA A 251 19.50 15.75 -3.04
C ALA A 251 20.93 16.15 -2.62
N GLU A 252 21.80 16.52 -3.57
CA GLU A 252 23.14 17.04 -3.24
C GLU A 252 23.09 18.36 -2.44
N LYS A 253 22.09 19.21 -2.70
CA LYS A 253 21.84 20.41 -1.91
C LYS A 253 21.28 20.04 -0.54
N GLU A 254 20.27 19.16 -0.51
CA GLU A 254 19.65 18.69 0.74
C GLU A 254 20.67 18.04 1.66
N LYS A 255 21.56 17.18 1.17
CA LYS A 255 22.65 16.58 1.96
C LYS A 255 23.46 17.62 2.70
N LYS A 256 23.85 18.73 2.02
CA LYS A 256 24.64 19.81 2.63
C LYS A 256 23.88 20.53 3.75
N ASP A 257 22.56 20.66 3.58
CA ASP A 257 21.70 21.36 4.52
C ASP A 257 21.28 20.47 5.71
N LEU A 258 21.34 19.13 5.55
CA LEU A 258 20.92 18.14 6.53
C LEU A 258 22.02 17.72 7.49
N VAL A 259 23.30 17.81 7.09
CA VAL A 259 24.41 17.35 7.93
C VAL A 259 24.37 18.02 9.30
N ILE A 260 24.26 17.21 10.33
CA ILE A 260 24.22 17.59 11.73
C ILE A 260 25.36 16.86 12.42
N ASP A 261 26.03 17.54 13.36
CA ASP A 261 27.16 17.02 14.10
C ASP A 261 28.43 16.76 13.24
N ASP A 262 29.40 16.04 13.74
CA ASP A 262 30.71 15.81 13.11
C ASP A 262 30.71 14.76 11.98
N ILE A 263 29.56 14.49 11.34
CA ILE A 263 29.49 13.55 10.21
C ILE A 263 29.78 14.30 8.91
N GLU A 264 30.82 13.88 8.20
CA GLU A 264 31.11 14.41 6.88
C GLU A 264 30.04 14.00 5.85
N ILE A 265 29.75 14.88 4.90
CA ILE A 265 28.71 14.67 3.88
C ILE A 265 28.86 13.36 3.10
N ASN A 266 30.10 12.91 2.91
CA ASN A 266 30.41 11.67 2.20
C ASN A 266 30.26 10.41 3.07
N ASP A 267 30.12 10.57 4.38
CA ASP A 267 29.97 9.48 5.35
C ASP A 267 28.51 9.25 5.75
N ILE A 268 27.57 9.96 5.11
CA ILE A 268 26.14 9.74 5.31
C ILE A 268 25.77 8.33 4.85
N SER A 269 25.14 7.61 5.74
CA SER A 269 24.67 6.23 5.52
C SER A 269 23.14 6.16 5.52
N PRO A 270 22.52 5.09 5.01
CA PRO A 270 21.06 4.98 4.93
C PRO A 270 20.34 5.17 6.28
N TRP A 271 20.94 4.73 7.38
CA TRP A 271 20.40 4.88 8.74
C TRP A 271 20.50 6.30 9.32
N ASP A 272 21.20 7.22 8.64
CA ASP A 272 21.31 8.61 9.07
C ASP A 272 20.23 9.50 8.46
N ILE A 273 19.66 9.13 7.32
CA ILE A 273 18.77 9.98 6.52
C ILE A 273 17.51 10.37 7.31
N ARG A 274 16.77 9.42 7.85
CA ARG A 274 15.55 9.72 8.61
C ARG A 274 15.84 10.54 9.86
N TYR A 275 16.93 10.24 10.58
CA TYR A 275 17.36 11.00 11.73
C TYR A 275 17.67 12.47 11.38
N PHE A 276 18.41 12.70 10.31
CA PHE A 276 18.74 14.06 9.88
C PHE A 276 17.51 14.84 9.42
N ILE A 277 16.61 14.20 8.68
CA ILE A 277 15.36 14.83 8.25
C ILE A 277 14.51 15.21 9.47
N SER A 278 14.30 14.28 10.41
CA SER A 278 13.53 14.51 11.64
C SER A 278 14.12 15.64 12.47
N SER A 279 15.43 15.60 12.74
CA SER A 279 16.13 16.65 13.47
C SER A 279 16.07 18.02 12.78
N LYS A 280 16.19 18.05 11.45
CA LYS A 280 16.10 19.31 10.68
C LYS A 280 14.69 19.86 10.65
N ARG A 281 13.68 19.01 10.48
CA ARG A 281 12.26 19.39 10.54
C ARG A 281 11.92 20.00 11.90
N SER A 282 12.31 19.34 13.00
CA SER A 282 12.12 19.85 14.36
C SER A 282 12.79 21.21 14.59
N LYS A 283 14.06 21.38 14.14
CA LYS A 283 14.76 22.67 14.22
C LYS A 283 14.12 23.77 13.36
N THR A 284 13.61 23.44 12.16
CA THR A 284 12.97 24.40 11.25
C THR A 284 11.61 24.84 11.77
N SER A 285 10.79 23.91 12.20
CA SER A 285 9.46 24.18 12.77
C SER A 285 9.56 24.84 14.15
N ASN A 286 10.68 24.64 14.85
CA ASN A 286 10.91 25.08 16.23
C ASN A 286 9.86 24.53 17.22
N ILE A 287 9.41 23.29 16.96
CA ILE A 287 8.55 22.51 17.83
C ILE A 287 9.03 21.06 17.81
N GLU A 288 9.14 20.47 18.98
CA GLU A 288 9.44 19.04 19.10
C GLU A 288 8.24 18.19 18.67
N ASN A 289 8.50 17.04 18.06
CA ASN A 289 7.45 16.12 17.61
C ASN A 289 6.48 15.74 18.75
N SER A 290 7.01 15.55 19.96
CA SER A 290 6.21 15.26 21.16
C SER A 290 5.23 16.38 21.55
N GLU A 291 5.58 17.63 21.28
CA GLU A 291 4.68 18.79 21.50
C GLU A 291 3.73 18.96 20.34
N LEU A 292 4.18 18.70 19.10
CA LEU A 292 3.33 18.81 17.92
C LEU A 292 2.17 17.81 17.96
N LYS A 293 2.40 16.57 18.40
CA LYS A 293 1.37 15.53 18.60
C LYS A 293 0.20 16.01 19.45
N LYS A 294 0.41 16.86 20.44
CA LYS A 294 -0.65 17.39 21.31
C LYS A 294 -1.74 18.17 20.58
N TYR A 295 -1.51 18.54 19.33
CA TYR A 295 -2.48 19.23 18.48
C TYR A 295 -3.34 18.29 17.65
N PHE A 296 -3.02 16.98 17.60
CA PHE A 296 -3.67 16.04 16.69
C PHE A 296 -4.29 14.86 17.43
N PHE A 297 -5.37 15.15 18.17
CA PHE A 297 -6.18 14.08 18.75
C PHE A 297 -7.04 13.44 17.68
N ILE A 298 -6.97 12.11 17.54
CA ILE A 298 -7.51 11.36 16.41
C ILE A 298 -8.99 11.67 16.11
N HIS A 299 -9.83 11.80 17.13
CA HIS A 299 -11.26 12.12 16.90
C HIS A 299 -11.47 13.53 16.34
N ASP A 300 -10.70 14.53 16.82
CA ASP A 300 -10.78 15.89 16.30
C ASP A 300 -10.29 15.95 14.85
N VAL A 301 -9.15 15.30 14.55
CA VAL A 301 -8.59 15.23 13.20
C VAL A 301 -9.56 14.55 12.23
N LYS A 302 -10.10 13.37 12.59
CA LYS A 302 -11.07 12.61 11.78
C LYS A 302 -12.31 13.47 11.48
N ASN A 303 -12.90 14.09 12.49
CA ASN A 303 -14.12 14.87 12.32
C ASN A 303 -13.91 16.11 11.43
N GLU A 304 -12.76 16.78 11.54
CA GLU A 304 -12.45 17.92 10.67
C GLU A 304 -12.07 17.47 9.26
N MET A 305 -11.40 16.32 9.09
CA MET A 305 -11.18 15.72 7.77
C MET A 305 -12.50 15.46 7.05
N PHE A 306 -13.50 14.90 7.74
CA PHE A 306 -14.82 14.69 7.15
C PHE A 306 -15.44 16.00 6.66
N LYS A 307 -15.42 17.07 7.47
CA LYS A 307 -15.93 18.38 7.06
C LYS A 307 -15.19 18.96 5.86
N VAL A 308 -13.85 18.77 5.79
CA VAL A 308 -13.06 19.19 4.63
C VAL A 308 -13.53 18.42 3.38
N CYS A 309 -13.73 17.11 3.49
CA CYS A 309 -14.20 16.29 2.39
C CYS A 309 -15.63 16.65 1.96
N GLU A 310 -16.53 16.88 2.91
CA GLU A 310 -17.91 17.34 2.66
C GLU A 310 -17.95 18.67 1.89
N GLU A 311 -17.06 19.59 2.22
CA GLU A 311 -16.96 20.90 1.55
C GLU A 311 -16.34 20.79 0.15
N VAL A 312 -15.26 19.98 0.00
CA VAL A 312 -14.51 19.87 -1.26
C VAL A 312 -15.27 19.08 -2.31
N PHE A 313 -15.93 18.00 -1.90
CA PHE A 313 -16.60 17.07 -2.81
C PHE A 313 -18.12 17.23 -2.85
N ASP A 314 -18.66 18.20 -2.09
CA ASP A 314 -20.11 18.47 -1.99
C ASP A 314 -20.93 17.26 -1.49
N LEU A 315 -20.44 16.61 -0.43
CA LEU A 315 -20.95 15.38 0.15
C LEU A 315 -21.51 15.58 1.56
N GLU A 316 -22.14 14.53 2.09
CA GLU A 316 -22.49 14.36 3.50
C GLU A 316 -21.95 13.00 4.00
N ILE A 317 -21.35 12.99 5.19
CA ILE A 317 -20.82 11.78 5.85
C ILE A 317 -21.62 11.56 7.13
N LYS A 318 -22.26 10.37 7.26
CA LYS A 318 -23.15 10.06 8.38
C LYS A 318 -22.67 8.82 9.14
N SER A 319 -22.73 8.91 10.48
CA SER A 319 -22.48 7.75 11.34
C SER A 319 -23.65 6.77 11.27
N GLU A 320 -23.34 5.48 11.19
CA GLU A 320 -24.31 4.39 11.15
C GLU A 320 -24.18 3.49 12.37
N SER A 321 -25.17 2.63 12.60
CA SER A 321 -25.07 1.57 13.59
C SER A 321 -24.05 0.51 13.17
N ASN A 322 -23.14 0.12 14.06
CA ASN A 322 -22.05 -0.81 13.76
C ASN A 322 -22.30 -2.26 14.25
N GLU A 323 -23.56 -2.69 14.34
CA GLU A 323 -23.96 -4.01 14.85
C GLU A 323 -23.30 -5.20 14.10
N THR A 324 -22.80 -4.97 12.88
CA THR A 324 -22.15 -5.96 12.03
C THR A 324 -20.62 -5.88 12.03
N ALA A 325 -20.02 -5.01 12.82
CA ALA A 325 -18.57 -4.86 12.87
C ALA A 325 -17.89 -6.05 13.59
N TRP A 326 -16.66 -6.37 13.19
CA TRP A 326 -15.86 -7.47 13.74
C TRP A 326 -15.16 -7.16 15.06
N HIS A 327 -15.16 -5.88 15.48
CA HIS A 327 -14.58 -5.40 16.73
C HIS A 327 -15.34 -4.18 17.25
N GLU A 328 -15.36 -3.97 18.57
CA GLU A 328 -16.08 -2.86 19.22
C GLU A 328 -15.53 -1.47 18.87
N ASP A 329 -14.25 -1.37 18.53
CA ASP A 329 -13.60 -0.12 18.12
C ASP A 329 -13.81 0.23 16.63
N VAL A 330 -14.46 -0.62 15.86
CA VAL A 330 -14.73 -0.38 14.43
C VAL A 330 -15.99 0.45 14.28
N GLU A 331 -15.89 1.54 13.52
CA GLU A 331 -17.02 2.43 13.24
C GLU A 331 -17.59 2.17 11.85
N LEU A 332 -18.91 2.25 11.67
CA LEU A 332 -19.58 2.22 10.36
C LEU A 332 -20.08 3.62 10.01
N TRP A 333 -19.83 4.02 8.77
CA TRP A 333 -20.21 5.31 8.21
C TRP A 333 -20.81 5.15 6.83
N SER A 334 -21.59 6.14 6.38
CA SER A 334 -22.15 6.22 5.03
C SER A 334 -21.82 7.53 4.34
N LEU A 335 -21.67 7.48 3.03
CA LEU A 335 -21.39 8.60 2.15
C LEU A 335 -22.60 8.94 1.31
N TRP A 336 -22.96 10.23 1.22
CA TRP A 336 -24.16 10.70 0.55
C TRP A 336 -23.87 11.92 -0.33
N GLU A 337 -24.55 12.02 -1.46
CA GLU A 337 -24.68 13.31 -2.15
C GLU A 337 -25.64 14.22 -1.38
N LYS A 338 -25.46 15.54 -1.49
CA LYS A 338 -26.37 16.52 -0.87
C LYS A 338 -27.81 16.47 -1.36
N ASN A 339 -28.05 15.85 -2.51
CA ASN A 339 -29.38 15.59 -3.05
C ASN A 339 -30.13 14.46 -2.31
N GLY A 340 -29.46 13.76 -1.40
CA GLY A 340 -29.99 12.65 -0.60
C GLY A 340 -29.78 11.28 -1.23
N GLU A 341 -28.99 11.15 -2.30
CA GLU A 341 -28.58 9.87 -2.87
C GLU A 341 -27.43 9.29 -2.06
N GLN A 342 -27.60 8.06 -1.56
CA GLN A 342 -26.53 7.34 -0.88
C GLN A 342 -25.54 6.78 -1.89
N LEU A 343 -24.23 6.98 -1.62
CA LEU A 343 -23.15 6.57 -2.51
C LEU A 343 -22.46 5.29 -2.05
N ALA A 344 -22.16 5.17 -0.74
CA ALA A 344 -21.37 4.07 -0.21
C ALA A 344 -21.59 3.88 1.29
N TYR A 345 -21.09 2.72 1.77
CA TYR A 345 -20.77 2.51 3.19
C TYR A 345 -19.26 2.31 3.34
N PHE A 346 -18.72 2.69 4.51
CA PHE A 346 -17.35 2.39 4.84
C PHE A 346 -17.16 2.14 6.34
N TYR A 347 -16.29 1.19 6.64
CA TYR A 347 -15.84 0.95 8.00
C TYR A 347 -14.53 1.69 8.27
N LEU A 348 -14.36 2.14 9.52
CA LEU A 348 -13.12 2.67 10.04
C LEU A 348 -12.60 1.73 11.13
N ASP A 349 -11.56 0.99 10.83
CA ASP A 349 -10.83 0.12 11.73
C ASP A 349 -9.44 0.73 12.00
N LEU A 350 -9.40 1.74 12.88
CA LEU A 350 -8.29 2.67 12.99
C LEU A 350 -7.21 2.26 14.00
N TYR A 351 -7.48 1.30 14.89
CA TYR A 351 -6.61 1.06 16.05
C TYR A 351 -5.93 -0.30 16.01
N PRO A 352 -4.68 -0.39 16.55
CA PRO A 352 -3.93 -1.64 16.57
C PRO A 352 -4.56 -2.65 17.54
N ARG A 353 -4.46 -3.93 17.19
CA ARG A 353 -4.75 -5.06 18.05
C ARG A 353 -3.97 -6.30 17.61
N GLU A 354 -3.88 -7.30 18.46
CA GLU A 354 -3.18 -8.53 18.16
C GLU A 354 -3.76 -9.25 16.94
N GLY A 355 -2.89 -9.63 16.02
CA GLY A 355 -3.25 -10.38 14.81
C GLY A 355 -3.89 -9.54 13.70
N LYS A 356 -4.02 -8.24 13.86
CA LYS A 356 -4.52 -7.33 12.82
C LYS A 356 -3.42 -6.98 11.83
N PHE A 357 -3.79 -6.73 10.58
CA PHE A 357 -2.94 -6.13 9.54
C PHE A 357 -2.21 -4.89 10.08
N THR A 358 -0.89 -4.85 9.89
CA THR A 358 -0.01 -3.89 10.59
C THR A 358 0.24 -2.59 9.85
N HIS A 359 -0.16 -2.50 8.58
CA HIS A 359 -0.05 -1.28 7.77
C HIS A 359 -1.38 -0.52 7.73
N ALA A 360 -1.42 0.60 7.01
CA ALA A 360 -2.65 1.26 6.59
C ALA A 360 -3.02 0.78 5.18
N ALA A 361 -4.30 0.55 4.92
CA ALA A 361 -4.85 0.24 3.61
C ALA A 361 -6.38 0.33 3.60
N VAL A 362 -6.96 0.50 2.42
CA VAL A 362 -8.40 0.34 2.21
C VAL A 362 -8.67 -1.02 1.55
N PHE A 363 -9.58 -1.78 2.12
CA PHE A 363 -10.01 -3.10 1.65
C PHE A 363 -11.44 -3.02 1.12
N ASP A 364 -11.68 -3.54 -0.05
CA ASP A 364 -13.02 -3.67 -0.61
C ASP A 364 -13.76 -4.85 0.06
N ILE A 365 -14.94 -4.58 0.61
CA ILE A 365 -15.83 -5.59 1.21
C ILE A 365 -16.92 -5.98 0.24
N SER A 366 -17.46 -5.01 -0.48
CA SER A 366 -18.42 -5.22 -1.57
C SER A 366 -18.20 -4.16 -2.62
N SER A 367 -18.03 -4.57 -3.86
CA SER A 367 -17.61 -3.66 -4.92
C SER A 367 -18.74 -2.75 -5.42
N GLY A 368 -20.01 -3.10 -5.18
CA GLY A 368 -21.14 -2.33 -5.73
C GLY A 368 -21.25 -2.44 -7.24
N GLY A 369 -21.81 -1.40 -7.86
CA GLY A 369 -22.02 -1.29 -9.31
C GLY A 369 -23.46 -0.98 -9.67
N SER A 370 -23.67 -0.04 -10.61
CA SER A 370 -25.02 0.45 -10.92
C SER A 370 -25.91 -0.62 -11.60
N GLU A 371 -25.34 -1.55 -12.37
CA GLU A 371 -26.08 -2.67 -12.95
C GLU A 371 -26.65 -3.62 -11.89
N ARG A 372 -25.97 -3.78 -10.75
CA ARG A 372 -26.44 -4.60 -9.63
C ARG A 372 -27.33 -3.85 -8.66
N GLN A 373 -27.40 -2.53 -8.77
CA GLN A 373 -28.10 -1.65 -7.81
C GLN A 373 -27.60 -1.85 -6.36
N GLU A 374 -26.33 -2.15 -6.21
CA GLU A 374 -25.65 -2.34 -4.92
C GLU A 374 -24.67 -1.19 -4.66
N LEU A 375 -24.60 -0.76 -3.41
CA LEU A 375 -23.64 0.27 -3.00
C LEU A 375 -22.29 -0.38 -2.66
N PRO A 376 -21.18 0.28 -3.00
CA PRO A 376 -19.86 -0.19 -2.58
C PRO A 376 -19.71 -0.09 -1.06
N VAL A 377 -18.96 -1.03 -0.51
CA VAL A 377 -18.60 -1.07 0.92
C VAL A 377 -17.11 -1.34 1.01
N CYS A 378 -16.38 -0.49 1.70
CA CYS A 378 -14.96 -0.70 1.97
C CYS A 378 -14.64 -0.57 3.46
N SER A 379 -13.43 -0.96 3.84
CA SER A 379 -12.90 -0.74 5.18
C SER A 379 -11.54 -0.07 5.11
N MET A 380 -11.42 1.08 5.73
CA MET A 380 -10.13 1.70 6.01
C MET A 380 -9.55 1.05 7.27
N VAL A 381 -8.45 0.34 7.12
CA VAL A 381 -7.71 -0.31 8.20
C VAL A 381 -6.43 0.46 8.46
N ALA A 382 -6.18 0.84 9.71
CA ALA A 382 -4.96 1.55 10.13
C ALA A 382 -4.54 1.15 11.55
N ASN A 383 -3.45 1.70 12.05
CA ASN A 383 -2.92 1.38 13.38
C ASN A 383 -2.49 2.65 14.12
N PHE A 384 -3.40 3.63 14.20
CA PHE A 384 -3.20 4.89 14.90
C PHE A 384 -3.30 4.73 16.42
N PRO A 385 -2.77 5.70 17.21
CA PRO A 385 -2.90 5.68 18.66
C PRO A 385 -4.35 5.57 19.11
N ASN A 386 -4.67 4.53 19.92
CA ASN A 386 -6.04 4.28 20.39
C ASN A 386 -6.35 5.17 21.61
N PRO A 387 -7.36 6.05 21.55
CA PRO A 387 -7.73 6.92 22.68
C PRO A 387 -8.35 6.16 23.86
N ASN A 388 -8.84 4.93 23.65
CA ASN A 388 -9.41 4.10 24.71
C ASN A 388 -8.34 3.40 25.57
N THR A 389 -7.14 3.19 25.03
CA THR A 389 -6.04 2.46 25.69
C THR A 389 -4.76 3.30 25.84
N GLY A 390 -4.70 4.47 25.20
CA GLY A 390 -3.56 5.39 25.18
C GLY A 390 -4.01 6.86 25.12
N ASP A 391 -3.13 7.72 24.60
CA ASP A 391 -3.39 9.16 24.53
C ASP A 391 -4.19 9.60 23.29
N GLY A 392 -4.28 8.75 22.26
CA GLY A 392 -4.97 9.06 21.00
C GLY A 392 -4.32 10.20 20.20
N LEU A 393 -3.06 10.53 20.49
CA LEU A 393 -2.35 11.66 19.88
C LEU A 393 -1.52 11.18 18.67
N MET A 394 -1.89 11.66 17.48
CA MET A 394 -1.25 11.30 16.22
C MET A 394 0.03 12.11 15.99
N THR A 395 1.01 11.49 15.37
CA THR A 395 2.09 12.22 14.71
C THR A 395 1.57 12.93 13.47
N PHE A 396 2.32 13.89 12.95
CA PHE A 396 1.91 14.59 11.72
C PHE A 396 1.90 13.64 10.50
N ASP A 397 2.83 12.70 10.42
CA ASP A 397 2.87 11.68 9.37
C ASP A 397 1.64 10.73 9.46
N GLU A 398 1.16 10.41 10.66
CA GLU A 398 -0.09 9.63 10.84
C GLU A 398 -1.33 10.43 10.42
N VAL A 399 -1.34 11.76 10.60
CA VAL A 399 -2.39 12.64 10.07
C VAL A 399 -2.38 12.63 8.54
N GLU A 400 -1.22 12.71 7.91
CA GLU A 400 -1.06 12.60 6.46
C GLU A 400 -1.56 11.24 5.95
N THR A 401 -1.18 10.14 6.62
CA THR A 401 -1.67 8.78 6.32
C THR A 401 -3.20 8.66 6.44
N LEU A 402 -3.81 9.28 7.45
CA LEU A 402 -5.28 9.28 7.60
C LEU A 402 -5.97 9.91 6.38
N PHE A 403 -5.45 11.05 5.89
CA PHE A 403 -5.98 11.70 4.69
C PHE A 403 -5.73 10.88 3.44
N HIS A 404 -4.56 10.28 3.30
CA HIS A 404 -4.20 9.38 2.21
C HIS A 404 -5.22 8.23 2.10
N GLU A 405 -5.37 7.44 3.16
CA GLU A 405 -6.30 6.30 3.18
C GLU A 405 -7.75 6.74 2.96
N PHE A 406 -8.13 7.89 3.50
CA PHE A 406 -9.47 8.41 3.24
C PHE A 406 -9.67 8.82 1.78
N GLY A 407 -8.61 9.17 1.07
CA GLY A 407 -8.62 9.37 -0.39
C GLY A 407 -9.05 8.10 -1.14
N HIS A 408 -8.58 6.92 -0.70
CA HIS A 408 -9.05 5.64 -1.23
C HIS A 408 -10.53 5.36 -0.88
N VAL A 409 -10.98 5.70 0.33
CA VAL A 409 -12.40 5.58 0.71
C VAL A 409 -13.28 6.44 -0.20
N LEU A 410 -12.88 7.68 -0.47
CA LEU A 410 -13.59 8.58 -1.39
C LEU A 410 -13.56 8.03 -2.83
N HIS A 411 -12.42 7.55 -3.30
CA HIS A 411 -12.29 6.94 -4.63
C HIS A 411 -13.24 5.75 -4.79
N ASN A 412 -13.31 4.90 -3.76
CA ASN A 412 -14.23 3.76 -3.73
C ASN A 412 -15.69 4.21 -3.73
N GLY A 413 -16.04 5.20 -2.89
CA GLY A 413 -17.42 5.58 -2.65
C GLY A 413 -18.03 6.53 -3.68
N ILE A 414 -17.23 7.37 -4.35
CA ILE A 414 -17.73 8.36 -5.32
C ILE A 414 -17.81 7.77 -6.74
N GLY A 415 -17.04 6.73 -7.01
CA GLY A 415 -16.96 6.11 -8.33
C GLY A 415 -18.32 5.57 -8.80
N LYS A 416 -18.84 6.10 -9.90
CA LYS A 416 -20.11 5.67 -10.52
C LYS A 416 -19.82 4.89 -11.79
N SER A 417 -19.53 3.61 -11.64
CA SER A 417 -19.29 2.71 -12.76
C SER A 417 -20.46 1.74 -12.95
N LYS A 418 -20.68 1.34 -14.20
CA LYS A 418 -21.72 0.39 -14.58
C LYS A 418 -21.38 -1.01 -14.06
N TYR A 419 -20.14 -1.42 -14.29
CA TYR A 419 -19.63 -2.73 -13.94
C TYR A 419 -18.74 -2.69 -12.70
N THR A 420 -18.84 -3.71 -11.86
CA THR A 420 -18.06 -3.89 -10.64
C THR A 420 -16.55 -3.76 -10.86
N ARG A 421 -16.06 -4.24 -12.00
CA ARG A 421 -14.65 -4.18 -12.39
C ARG A 421 -14.06 -2.77 -12.40
N PHE A 422 -14.87 -1.73 -12.59
CA PHE A 422 -14.44 -0.34 -12.73
C PHE A 422 -14.83 0.53 -11.52
N VAL A 423 -15.37 -0.06 -10.47
CA VAL A 423 -15.76 0.68 -9.26
C VAL A 423 -14.54 0.96 -8.39
N GLY A 424 -14.40 2.21 -7.97
CA GLY A 424 -13.46 2.63 -6.96
C GLY A 424 -11.99 2.34 -7.29
N ALA A 425 -11.32 1.66 -6.38
CA ALA A 425 -9.90 1.32 -6.49
C ALA A 425 -9.60 0.22 -7.53
N ASN A 426 -10.61 -0.36 -8.18
CA ASN A 426 -10.45 -1.29 -9.29
C ASN A 426 -10.05 -0.56 -10.59
N CYS A 427 -8.90 0.06 -10.58
CA CYS A 427 -8.30 0.80 -11.69
C CYS A 427 -6.86 0.33 -11.91
N GLU A 428 -6.17 0.96 -12.86
CA GLU A 428 -4.76 0.67 -13.08
C GLU A 428 -3.91 0.97 -11.84
N TRP A 429 -3.03 0.05 -11.48
CA TRP A 429 -2.17 0.14 -10.29
C TRP A 429 -1.26 1.37 -10.27
N ASP A 430 -0.91 1.91 -11.42
CA ASP A 430 -0.16 3.16 -11.55
C ASP A 430 -1.04 4.42 -11.60
N PHE A 431 -2.34 4.27 -11.30
CA PHE A 431 -3.29 5.36 -11.08
C PHE A 431 -3.89 5.34 -9.67
N VAL A 432 -3.99 4.17 -9.04
CA VAL A 432 -4.74 3.97 -7.79
C VAL A 432 -4.31 4.90 -6.66
N GLU A 433 -3.04 5.30 -6.63
CA GLU A 433 -2.50 6.21 -5.61
C GLU A 433 -2.76 7.70 -5.90
N ALA A 434 -3.21 8.07 -7.11
CA ALA A 434 -3.42 9.48 -7.43
C ALA A 434 -4.52 10.15 -6.55
N PRO A 435 -5.69 9.53 -6.30
CA PRO A 435 -6.69 10.11 -5.40
C PRO A 435 -6.23 10.20 -3.95
N SER A 436 -5.48 9.22 -3.45
CA SER A 436 -4.97 9.21 -2.07
C SER A 436 -3.89 10.27 -1.87
N GLN A 437 -2.91 10.37 -2.76
CA GLN A 437 -1.84 11.37 -2.70
C GLN A 437 -2.37 12.81 -2.84
N ILE A 438 -3.42 13.04 -3.64
CA ILE A 438 -4.07 14.36 -3.71
C ILE A 438 -4.61 14.77 -2.34
N MET A 439 -5.14 13.84 -1.57
CA MET A 439 -5.68 14.13 -0.24
C MET A 439 -4.60 14.53 0.77
N GLU A 440 -3.39 13.99 0.67
CA GLU A 440 -2.25 14.41 1.50
C GLU A 440 -1.95 15.92 1.38
N HIS A 441 -2.16 16.49 0.20
CA HIS A 441 -1.90 17.92 -0.02
C HIS A 441 -2.78 18.84 0.84
N TRP A 442 -3.97 18.40 1.25
CA TRP A 442 -4.84 19.19 2.12
C TRP A 442 -4.25 19.40 3.51
N VAL A 443 -3.56 18.39 4.06
CA VAL A 443 -2.91 18.48 5.39
C VAL A 443 -1.89 19.62 5.45
N TRP A 444 -1.24 19.92 4.33
CA TRP A 444 -0.23 20.98 4.23
C TRP A 444 -0.80 22.38 3.93
N LYS A 445 -2.11 22.51 3.64
CA LYS A 445 -2.73 23.83 3.49
C LYS A 445 -2.92 24.47 4.86
N VAL A 446 -2.45 25.73 5.01
CA VAL A 446 -2.51 26.45 6.29
C VAL A 446 -3.93 26.50 6.86
N GLU A 447 -4.93 26.73 6.02
CA GLU A 447 -6.34 26.78 6.39
C GLU A 447 -6.83 25.43 6.92
N CYS A 448 -6.51 24.35 6.24
CA CYS A 448 -6.87 22.99 6.65
C CYS A 448 -6.11 22.60 7.93
N LEU A 449 -4.79 22.83 7.96
CA LEU A 449 -3.94 22.52 9.10
C LEU A 449 -4.42 23.20 10.39
N LYS A 450 -4.88 24.45 10.32
CA LYS A 450 -5.48 25.14 11.46
C LYS A 450 -6.81 24.53 11.91
N ARG A 451 -7.59 23.95 11.00
CA ARG A 451 -8.87 23.30 11.33
C ARG A 451 -8.66 21.96 12.00
N ILE A 452 -7.75 21.14 11.46
CA ILE A 452 -7.49 19.78 11.98
C ILE A 452 -6.65 19.78 13.25
N SER A 453 -6.00 20.90 13.60
CA SER A 453 -5.17 21.01 14.79
C SER A 453 -5.94 21.63 15.96
N LYS A 454 -5.85 20.97 17.13
CA LYS A 454 -6.45 21.45 18.36
C LYS A 454 -5.67 20.92 19.56
N HIS A 455 -5.01 21.81 20.28
CA HIS A 455 -4.18 21.41 21.42
C HIS A 455 -5.02 20.74 22.51
N ILE A 456 -4.63 19.54 22.94
CA ILE A 456 -5.42 18.71 23.85
C ILE A 456 -5.73 19.37 25.20
N GLU A 457 -4.87 20.27 25.70
CA GLU A 457 -5.04 20.95 26.98
C GLU A 457 -5.70 22.35 26.83
N THR A 458 -5.30 23.13 25.80
CA THR A 458 -5.74 24.51 25.64
C THR A 458 -6.88 24.69 24.66
N SER A 459 -7.16 23.68 23.83
CA SER A 459 -8.10 23.71 22.70
C SER A 459 -7.76 24.74 21.60
N GLU A 460 -6.60 25.37 21.66
CA GLU A 460 -6.14 26.32 20.65
C GLU A 460 -5.60 25.60 19.41
N PRO A 461 -5.88 26.08 18.20
CA PRO A 461 -5.27 25.53 16.98
C PRO A 461 -3.80 25.92 16.86
N LEU A 462 -3.07 25.27 15.96
CA LEU A 462 -1.74 25.72 15.57
C LEU A 462 -1.79 27.19 15.09
N SER A 463 -0.84 27.99 15.55
CA SER A 463 -0.71 29.36 15.08
C SER A 463 -0.35 29.39 13.59
N GLU A 464 -0.82 30.42 12.88
CA GLU A 464 -0.49 30.58 11.45
C GLU A 464 1.03 30.59 11.18
N GLN A 465 1.81 31.17 12.10
CA GLN A 465 3.27 31.16 12.00
C GLN A 465 3.84 29.75 12.08
N LEU A 466 3.29 28.90 12.97
CA LEU A 466 3.74 27.51 13.11
C LEU A 466 3.31 26.67 11.91
N CYS A 467 2.10 26.87 11.39
CA CYS A 467 1.64 26.22 10.14
C CYS A 467 2.56 26.56 8.96
N LYS A 468 2.98 27.82 8.82
CA LYS A 468 3.93 28.24 7.77
C LYS A 468 5.29 27.57 7.93
N LYS A 469 5.81 27.47 9.16
CA LYS A 469 7.06 26.78 9.45
C LYS A 469 7.00 25.28 9.18
N LEU A 470 5.88 24.62 9.51
CA LEU A 470 5.64 23.22 9.15
C LEU A 470 5.63 23.05 7.63
N ASN A 471 4.96 23.94 6.89
CA ASN A 471 5.00 23.95 5.43
C ASN A 471 6.43 24.14 4.85
N GLU A 472 7.23 25.01 5.45
CA GLU A 472 8.64 25.17 5.08
C GLU A 472 9.44 23.88 5.32
N SER A 473 9.07 23.09 6.35
CA SER A 473 9.71 21.81 6.66
C SER A 473 9.28 20.66 5.76
N LYS A 474 8.16 20.77 5.02
CA LYS A 474 7.63 19.75 4.12
C LYS A 474 8.69 19.23 3.15
N ASN A 475 9.42 20.15 2.54
CA ASN A 475 10.38 19.83 1.49
C ASN A 475 11.76 19.39 2.00
N ILE A 476 11.93 19.22 3.33
CA ILE A 476 13.20 18.77 3.89
C ILE A 476 13.39 17.28 3.63
N GLY A 477 14.41 16.93 2.86
CA GLY A 477 14.78 15.55 2.56
C GLY A 477 13.93 14.87 1.48
N VAL A 478 12.99 15.58 0.85
CA VAL A 478 12.07 15.00 -0.15
C VAL A 478 12.83 14.36 -1.30
N SER A 479 13.88 15.01 -1.83
CA SER A 479 14.65 14.46 -2.96
C SER A 479 15.44 13.21 -2.56
N LEU A 480 15.95 13.13 -1.33
CA LEU A 480 16.62 11.93 -0.83
C LEU A 480 15.65 10.77 -0.66
N LEU A 481 14.46 11.04 -0.13
CA LEU A 481 13.40 10.01 0.01
C LEU A 481 12.88 9.57 -1.36
N ALA A 482 12.67 10.49 -2.30
CA ALA A 482 12.27 10.17 -3.67
C ALA A 482 13.32 9.32 -4.39
N LEU A 483 14.62 9.61 -4.25
CA LEU A 483 15.68 8.78 -4.81
C LEU A 483 15.69 7.36 -4.20
N ARG A 484 15.32 7.22 -2.93
CA ARG A 484 15.13 5.90 -2.31
C ARG A 484 13.95 5.16 -2.96
N GLN A 485 12.84 5.83 -3.23
CA GLN A 485 11.70 5.24 -3.96
C GLN A 485 12.09 4.86 -5.39
N VAL A 486 12.82 5.73 -6.08
CA VAL A 486 13.41 5.41 -7.40
C VAL A 486 14.27 4.15 -7.34
N SER A 487 15.10 3.98 -6.29
CA SER A 487 15.95 2.78 -6.18
C SER A 487 15.14 1.50 -6.06
N PHE A 488 14.01 1.51 -5.39
CA PHE A 488 13.10 0.37 -5.30
C PHE A 488 12.43 0.06 -6.65
N GLY A 489 11.92 1.10 -7.32
CA GLY A 489 11.33 0.93 -8.64
C GLY A 489 12.33 0.49 -9.71
N LEU A 490 13.58 0.94 -9.64
CA LEU A 490 14.65 0.46 -10.52
C LEU A 490 14.96 -1.02 -10.24
N ALA A 491 15.04 -1.44 -8.98
CA ALA A 491 15.26 -2.83 -8.62
C ALA A 491 14.13 -3.73 -9.16
N ASP A 492 12.88 -3.28 -9.00
CA ASP A 492 11.69 -3.96 -9.55
C ASP A 492 11.77 -4.08 -11.08
N GLN A 493 12.04 -2.97 -11.80
CA GLN A 493 12.16 -2.99 -13.27
C GLN A 493 13.35 -3.83 -13.76
N HIS A 494 14.48 -3.83 -13.05
CA HIS A 494 15.65 -4.65 -13.41
C HIS A 494 15.39 -6.16 -13.21
N MET A 495 14.67 -6.53 -12.15
CA MET A 495 14.31 -7.93 -11.91
C MET A 495 13.34 -8.47 -12.97
N HIS A 496 12.44 -7.64 -13.46
CA HIS A 496 11.36 -8.03 -14.36
C HIS A 496 11.58 -7.64 -15.82
N GLY A 497 12.72 -7.01 -16.15
CA GLY A 497 13.08 -6.51 -17.47
C GLY A 497 14.20 -7.34 -18.15
N GLU A 498 14.74 -6.78 -19.24
CA GLU A 498 15.79 -7.41 -20.05
C GLU A 498 17.12 -7.64 -19.30
N ASN A 499 17.37 -6.85 -18.23
CA ASN A 499 18.63 -6.85 -17.49
C ASN A 499 18.66 -7.85 -16.31
N PHE A 500 17.72 -8.77 -16.23
CA PHE A 500 17.71 -9.78 -15.18
C PHE A 500 18.92 -10.72 -15.33
N ASN A 501 19.79 -10.72 -14.33
CA ASN A 501 21.04 -11.49 -14.29
C ASN A 501 21.08 -12.58 -13.21
N ASP A 502 19.93 -12.89 -12.59
CA ASP A 502 19.79 -13.94 -11.58
C ASP A 502 20.46 -13.65 -10.21
N ASP A 503 21.11 -12.50 -10.07
CA ASP A 503 21.73 -12.03 -8.83
C ASP A 503 20.94 -10.84 -8.24
N LEU A 504 19.96 -11.17 -7.38
CA LEU A 504 19.08 -10.17 -6.75
C LEU A 504 19.85 -9.15 -5.91
N LEU A 505 20.92 -9.57 -5.24
CA LEU A 505 21.73 -8.65 -4.44
C LEU A 505 22.47 -7.65 -5.33
N GLN A 506 23.00 -8.10 -6.46
CA GLN A 506 23.65 -7.20 -7.42
C GLN A 506 22.65 -6.22 -8.02
N ILE A 507 21.42 -6.67 -8.34
CA ILE A 507 20.35 -5.80 -8.84
C ILE A 507 20.01 -4.72 -7.81
N GLU A 508 19.84 -5.11 -6.55
CA GLU A 508 19.55 -4.16 -5.48
C GLU A 508 20.67 -3.13 -5.33
N GLN A 509 21.93 -3.58 -5.22
CA GLN A 509 23.08 -2.69 -5.08
C GLN A 509 23.23 -1.73 -6.27
N ALA A 510 23.04 -2.23 -7.50
CA ALA A 510 23.08 -1.38 -8.69
C ALA A 510 21.98 -0.31 -8.68
N SER A 511 20.78 -0.68 -8.25
CA SER A 511 19.64 0.24 -8.14
C SER A 511 19.83 1.29 -7.05
N GLN A 512 20.48 0.93 -5.94
CA GLN A 512 20.79 1.84 -4.83
C GLN A 512 21.81 2.94 -5.21
N LEU A 513 22.63 2.73 -6.25
CA LEU A 513 23.61 3.74 -6.71
C LEU A 513 22.96 5.08 -7.07
N VAL A 514 21.69 5.07 -7.49
CA VAL A 514 20.95 6.29 -7.85
C VAL A 514 20.86 7.29 -6.70
N THR A 515 20.90 6.81 -5.45
CA THR A 515 20.79 7.65 -4.25
C THR A 515 22.05 8.46 -3.94
N ASN A 516 23.18 8.13 -4.54
CA ASN A 516 24.50 8.66 -4.17
C ASN A 516 24.81 8.50 -2.66
N ILE A 517 24.31 7.41 -2.04
CA ILE A 517 24.55 7.01 -0.66
C ILE A 517 25.17 5.62 -0.69
N THR A 518 26.18 5.40 0.15
CA THR A 518 26.81 4.09 0.27
C THR A 518 25.97 3.16 1.15
N TYR A 519 25.42 2.11 0.54
CA TYR A 519 24.70 1.06 1.25
C TYR A 519 25.66 -0.07 1.68
N PRO A 520 25.41 -0.71 2.83
CA PRO A 520 26.20 -1.85 3.27
C PRO A 520 25.95 -3.05 2.33
N LYS A 521 27.00 -3.81 2.06
CA LYS A 521 26.94 -4.98 1.16
C LYS A 521 26.33 -6.23 1.81
N ASP A 522 26.15 -6.20 3.11
CA ASP A 522 25.65 -7.28 3.95
C ASP A 522 24.13 -7.15 4.27
N THR A 523 23.42 -6.37 3.48
CA THR A 523 21.97 -6.22 3.61
C THR A 523 21.27 -6.52 2.30
N ASN A 524 20.06 -7.11 2.41
CA ASN A 524 19.21 -7.42 1.26
C ASN A 524 17.74 -7.11 1.59
N HIS A 525 17.33 -5.86 1.35
CA HIS A 525 15.99 -5.38 1.61
C HIS A 525 14.91 -6.10 0.78
N LEU A 526 15.26 -6.61 -0.41
CA LEU A 526 14.31 -7.29 -1.30
C LEU A 526 13.64 -8.51 -0.63
N ALA A 527 14.32 -9.14 0.33
CA ALA A 527 13.77 -10.27 1.09
C ALA A 527 12.55 -9.91 1.96
N ALA A 528 12.44 -8.65 2.37
CA ALA A 528 11.32 -8.16 3.17
C ALA A 528 10.43 -7.17 2.41
N PHE A 529 10.63 -7.06 1.09
CA PHE A 529 9.89 -6.13 0.24
C PHE A 529 8.61 -6.78 -0.31
N GLY A 530 7.59 -6.87 0.53
CA GLY A 530 6.32 -7.56 0.25
C GLY A 530 5.62 -7.12 -1.03
N HIS A 531 5.80 -5.86 -1.46
CA HIS A 531 5.26 -5.32 -2.71
C HIS A 531 5.57 -6.20 -3.94
N LEU A 532 6.75 -6.80 -3.98
CA LEU A 532 7.19 -7.63 -5.12
C LEU A 532 6.35 -8.91 -5.31
N LEU A 533 5.71 -9.42 -4.25
CA LEU A 533 4.81 -10.57 -4.32
C LEU A 533 3.36 -10.22 -3.97
N GLY A 534 3.09 -8.94 -3.70
CA GLY A 534 1.78 -8.37 -3.39
C GLY A 534 1.11 -7.62 -4.56
N GLY A 535 1.50 -7.90 -5.82
CA GLY A 535 0.87 -7.30 -7.01
C GLY A 535 1.57 -6.08 -7.59
N TYR A 536 2.60 -5.53 -6.92
CA TYR A 536 3.41 -4.41 -7.43
C TYR A 536 4.63 -4.85 -8.26
N ASP A 537 4.66 -6.10 -8.68
CA ASP A 537 5.68 -6.64 -9.58
C ASP A 537 5.65 -5.94 -10.94
N ALA A 538 6.78 -5.37 -11.34
CA ALA A 538 6.96 -4.45 -12.45
C ALA A 538 6.05 -3.18 -12.38
N ALA A 539 5.51 -2.86 -11.19
CA ALA A 539 4.54 -1.79 -11.00
C ALA A 539 4.91 -0.80 -9.87
N TYR A 540 6.02 -1.00 -9.15
CA TYR A 540 6.41 -0.14 -8.04
C TYR A 540 6.68 1.33 -8.46
N TYR A 541 7.02 1.57 -9.71
CA TYR A 541 7.14 2.91 -10.28
C TYR A 541 5.84 3.73 -10.14
N GLY A 542 4.70 3.05 -9.97
CA GLY A 542 3.36 3.64 -9.90
C GLY A 542 3.21 4.72 -8.85
N TYR A 543 3.90 4.59 -7.70
CA TYR A 543 3.92 5.63 -6.67
C TYR A 543 4.43 6.98 -7.17
N LEU A 544 5.55 6.98 -7.92
CA LEU A 544 6.11 8.20 -8.51
C LEU A 544 5.43 8.62 -9.82
N TRP A 545 4.69 7.72 -10.44
CA TRP A 545 3.90 8.01 -11.63
C TRP A 545 2.61 8.74 -11.28
N ALA A 546 1.99 8.39 -10.16
CA ALA A 546 0.77 8.99 -9.67
C ALA A 546 1.03 10.40 -9.08
N GLU A 547 2.19 10.61 -8.45
CA GLU A 547 2.64 11.90 -7.89
C GLU A 547 2.92 12.95 -8.99
#